data_bd7e127cda02586fcab5039e9b4c81b4
#
_entry.id   bd7e127cda02586fcab5039e9b4c81b4
#
_cell.length_a   1.000
_cell.length_b   1.000
_cell.length_c   1.000
_cell.angle_alpha   90.00
_cell.angle_beta   90.00
_cell.angle_gamma   90.00
#
_symmetry.space_group_name_H-M   'P 1'
#
loop_
_entity.id
_entity.type
_entity.pdbx_description
1 polymer ?
#
loop_
_entity_poly.entity_id
_entity_poly.type
_entity_poly.pdbx_seq_one_letter_code
_entity_poly.pdbx_strand_id
1 'polypeptide(L)'
;MPIFGMAAPHDPAQLPAAADFCRHNGLRFLALPAVRLARLPKELEGVTLLDAGQCVFLEESSHRAMETALEALPPEQPVILLPESRETLPALALWVNCWLNRQSGEGELWDVYDANRRPTGRLHPRGQELGEGDYHLVIHVWIRDSQGRYLLTKRSPNKGYGGMWESPGGAAQAGDDSLSACLREIREETGLTLDPARGRIVKTYQEDHFICDVWLFQQDFALEDVVLQPGETCDKRYATREEILEMHAEGRFVPFQFIEEVLDAR
;
A
#
# COMPACT_ATOMS: atom_id res chain seq x y z
N MET A 1 -14.31 12.20 -6.31
CA MET A 1 -13.60 10.90 -6.45
C MET A 1 -14.27 10.09 -7.56
N PRO A 2 -13.53 9.32 -8.35
CA PRO A 2 -14.12 8.45 -9.36
C PRO A 2 -15.18 7.50 -8.77
N ILE A 3 -16.22 7.22 -9.56
CA ILE A 3 -17.31 6.32 -9.18
C ILE A 3 -17.06 4.98 -9.84
N PHE A 4 -17.14 3.90 -9.07
CA PHE A 4 -16.77 2.58 -9.55
C PHE A 4 -17.97 1.69 -9.87
N GLY A 5 -17.81 0.90 -10.92
CA GLY A 5 -18.74 -0.09 -11.37
C GLY A 5 -18.07 -1.21 -12.13
N MET A 6 -18.86 -2.10 -12.68
CA MET A 6 -18.36 -3.17 -13.54
C MET A 6 -19.13 -3.22 -14.87
N ALA A 7 -18.56 -3.87 -15.87
CA ALA A 7 -19.25 -4.16 -17.10
C ALA A 7 -20.41 -5.15 -16.82
N ALA A 8 -21.59 -4.83 -17.30
CA ALA A 8 -22.73 -5.70 -17.16
C ALA A 8 -22.54 -7.00 -18.00
N PRO A 9 -23.00 -8.15 -17.50
CA PRO A 9 -22.91 -9.40 -18.25
C PRO A 9 -23.71 -9.32 -19.55
N HIS A 10 -23.27 -10.08 -20.53
CA HIS A 10 -23.95 -10.14 -21.84
C HIS A 10 -25.37 -10.76 -21.74
N ASP A 11 -25.54 -11.73 -20.85
CA ASP A 11 -26.83 -12.38 -20.60
C ASP A 11 -27.64 -11.55 -19.60
N PRO A 12 -28.85 -11.06 -20.00
CA PRO A 12 -29.73 -10.32 -19.12
C PRO A 12 -30.16 -11.08 -17.86
N ALA A 13 -30.21 -12.40 -17.90
CA ALA A 13 -30.58 -13.21 -16.75
C ALA A 13 -29.53 -13.13 -15.60
N GLN A 14 -28.33 -12.73 -15.91
CA GLN A 14 -27.24 -12.56 -14.91
C GLN A 14 -27.18 -11.16 -14.30
N LEU A 15 -27.99 -10.20 -14.77
CA LEU A 15 -27.97 -8.83 -14.26
C LEU A 15 -28.31 -8.73 -12.76
N PRO A 16 -29.30 -9.46 -12.22
CA PRO A 16 -29.57 -9.41 -10.77
C PRO A 16 -28.37 -9.87 -9.94
N ALA A 17 -27.70 -10.96 -10.35
CA ALA A 17 -26.50 -11.44 -9.66
C ALA A 17 -25.32 -10.45 -9.75
N ALA A 18 -25.18 -9.79 -10.89
CA ALA A 18 -24.16 -8.73 -11.06
C ALA A 18 -24.47 -7.51 -10.21
N ALA A 19 -25.73 -7.09 -10.11
CA ALA A 19 -26.14 -6.01 -9.22
C ALA A 19 -25.93 -6.38 -7.75
N ASP A 20 -26.22 -7.62 -7.36
CA ASP A 20 -25.97 -8.15 -6.03
C ASP A 20 -24.48 -8.12 -5.70
N PHE A 21 -23.63 -8.56 -6.61
CA PHE A 21 -22.18 -8.45 -6.49
C PHE A 21 -21.73 -6.98 -6.31
N CYS A 22 -22.24 -6.05 -7.11
CA CYS A 22 -21.92 -4.63 -6.98
C CYS A 22 -22.28 -4.11 -5.59
N ARG A 23 -23.48 -4.39 -5.08
CA ARG A 23 -23.91 -3.96 -3.74
C ARG A 23 -23.01 -4.49 -2.64
N HIS A 24 -22.69 -5.80 -2.67
CA HIS A 24 -21.84 -6.43 -1.66
C HIS A 24 -20.41 -5.88 -1.64
N ASN A 25 -19.93 -5.39 -2.79
CA ASN A 25 -18.57 -4.89 -2.94
C ASN A 25 -18.50 -3.36 -3.07
N GLY A 26 -19.58 -2.62 -2.78
CA GLY A 26 -19.60 -1.16 -2.82
C GLY A 26 -19.43 -0.53 -4.20
N LEU A 27 -19.56 -1.31 -5.28
CA LEU A 27 -19.58 -0.81 -6.64
C LEU A 27 -20.97 -0.20 -6.92
N ARG A 28 -21.02 0.96 -7.58
CA ARG A 28 -22.25 1.75 -7.63
C ARG A 28 -23.06 1.57 -8.89
N PHE A 29 -22.50 0.99 -9.97
CA PHE A 29 -23.21 0.87 -11.23
C PHE A 29 -22.80 -0.33 -12.08
N LEU A 30 -23.66 -0.68 -13.05
CA LEU A 30 -23.39 -1.59 -14.15
C LEU A 30 -23.42 -0.80 -15.46
N ALA A 31 -22.36 -0.94 -16.27
CA ALA A 31 -22.26 -0.28 -17.55
C ALA A 31 -22.73 -1.18 -18.69
N LEU A 32 -23.65 -0.66 -19.53
CA LEU A 32 -24.23 -1.34 -20.68
C LEU A 32 -24.10 -0.46 -21.93
N PRO A 33 -24.02 -1.07 -23.12
CA PRO A 33 -24.19 -0.31 -24.35
C PRO A 33 -25.55 0.40 -24.38
N ALA A 34 -25.58 1.64 -24.90
CA ALA A 34 -26.78 2.50 -24.92
C ALA A 34 -28.04 1.80 -25.48
N VAL A 35 -27.88 0.95 -26.51
CA VAL A 35 -28.98 0.17 -27.11
C VAL A 35 -29.62 -0.79 -26.12
N ARG A 36 -28.86 -1.36 -25.19
CA ARG A 36 -29.41 -2.24 -24.14
C ARG A 36 -30.00 -1.43 -23.01
N LEU A 37 -29.36 -0.33 -22.62
CA LEU A 37 -29.82 0.55 -21.56
C LEU A 37 -31.25 1.07 -21.79
N ALA A 38 -31.59 1.39 -23.04
CA ALA A 38 -32.95 1.85 -23.40
C ALA A 38 -34.07 0.85 -23.13
N ARG A 39 -33.75 -0.41 -22.86
CA ARG A 39 -34.72 -1.53 -22.65
C ARG A 39 -34.76 -2.04 -21.20
N LEU A 40 -33.97 -1.45 -20.33
CA LEU A 40 -33.85 -1.86 -18.94
C LEU A 40 -34.25 -0.70 -18.01
N PRO A 41 -34.65 -0.99 -16.75
CA PRO A 41 -34.83 0.07 -15.76
C PRO A 41 -33.54 0.86 -15.58
N LYS A 42 -33.64 2.11 -15.17
CA LYS A 42 -32.45 2.95 -14.89
C LYS A 42 -31.66 2.46 -13.68
N GLU A 43 -32.33 1.74 -12.83
CA GLU A 43 -31.74 1.19 -11.61
C GLU A 43 -32.18 -0.26 -11.41
N LEU A 44 -31.27 -1.12 -11.01
CA LEU A 44 -31.50 -2.50 -10.71
C LEU A 44 -31.12 -2.77 -9.24
N GLU A 45 -32.15 -2.87 -8.37
CA GLU A 45 -31.97 -3.18 -6.95
C GLU A 45 -30.86 -2.35 -6.26
N GLY A 46 -30.89 -1.03 -6.44
CA GLY A 46 -29.92 -0.09 -5.80
C GLY A 46 -28.58 0.07 -6.54
N VAL A 47 -28.47 -0.49 -7.75
CA VAL A 47 -27.32 -0.30 -8.63
C VAL A 47 -27.77 0.43 -9.89
N THR A 48 -27.18 1.60 -10.16
CA THR A 48 -27.53 2.42 -11.33
C THR A 48 -27.01 1.78 -12.61
N LEU A 49 -27.82 1.80 -13.66
CA LEU A 49 -27.41 1.37 -15.00
C LEU A 49 -26.93 2.60 -15.80
N LEU A 50 -25.68 2.55 -16.29
CA LEU A 50 -25.06 3.64 -17.05
C LEU A 50 -24.65 3.20 -18.45
N ASP A 51 -24.55 4.17 -19.36
CA ASP A 51 -24.00 3.95 -20.70
C ASP A 51 -22.49 3.70 -20.63
N ALA A 52 -22.06 2.55 -21.10
CA ALA A 52 -20.64 2.18 -21.14
C ALA A 52 -19.78 3.18 -21.94
N GLY A 53 -20.38 3.89 -22.94
CA GLY A 53 -19.69 4.91 -23.72
C GLY A 53 -19.30 6.15 -22.91
N GLN A 54 -19.86 6.32 -21.72
CA GLN A 54 -19.54 7.45 -20.81
C GLN A 54 -18.53 7.06 -19.73
N CYS A 55 -18.07 5.81 -19.71
CA CYS A 55 -17.21 5.27 -18.69
C CYS A 55 -15.75 5.17 -19.17
N VAL A 56 -14.81 5.28 -18.23
CA VAL A 56 -13.42 4.93 -18.45
C VAL A 56 -13.21 3.48 -18.04
N PHE A 57 -12.53 2.71 -18.89
CA PHE A 57 -12.19 1.32 -18.60
C PHE A 57 -10.84 1.26 -17.90
N LEU A 58 -10.80 0.60 -16.76
CA LEU A 58 -9.58 0.34 -16.00
C LEU A 58 -9.32 -1.16 -15.97
N GLU A 59 -8.32 -1.59 -16.71
CA GLU A 59 -7.87 -2.98 -16.72
C GLU A 59 -7.07 -3.28 -15.46
N GLU A 60 -7.25 -4.49 -14.92
CA GLU A 60 -6.44 -4.94 -13.80
C GLU A 60 -4.97 -5.00 -14.24
N SER A 61 -4.15 -4.29 -13.48
CA SER A 61 -2.71 -4.21 -13.65
C SER A 61 -2.09 -4.14 -12.26
N SER A 62 -0.87 -3.66 -12.11
CA SER A 62 -0.39 -3.36 -10.76
C SER A 62 -1.30 -2.31 -10.11
N HIS A 63 -1.59 -2.47 -8.82
CA HIS A 63 -2.43 -1.54 -8.06
C HIS A 63 -1.93 -0.09 -8.16
N ARG A 64 -0.61 0.09 -8.17
CA ARG A 64 0.01 1.41 -8.34
C ARG A 64 -0.29 2.06 -9.70
N ALA A 65 -0.28 1.27 -10.78
CA ALA A 65 -0.65 1.79 -12.11
C ALA A 65 -2.13 2.20 -12.13
N MET A 66 -2.98 1.43 -11.47
CA MET A 66 -4.40 1.77 -11.31
C MET A 66 -4.58 3.04 -10.47
N GLU A 67 -3.87 3.20 -9.35
CA GLU A 67 -3.91 4.43 -8.54
C GLU A 67 -3.50 5.66 -9.34
N THR A 68 -2.37 5.59 -10.05
CA THR A 68 -1.91 6.70 -10.91
C THR A 68 -2.95 7.06 -11.98
N ALA A 69 -3.60 6.05 -12.58
CA ALA A 69 -4.65 6.28 -13.57
C ALA A 69 -5.89 6.94 -12.93
N LEU A 70 -6.29 6.50 -11.74
CA LEU A 70 -7.43 7.05 -11.02
C LEU A 70 -7.21 8.49 -10.56
N GLU A 71 -6.02 8.82 -10.08
CA GLU A 71 -5.65 10.17 -9.64
C GLU A 71 -5.70 11.19 -10.79
N ALA A 72 -5.46 10.74 -12.03
CA ALA A 72 -5.52 11.58 -13.22
C ALA A 72 -6.95 11.83 -13.74
N LEU A 73 -7.96 11.11 -13.21
CA LEU A 73 -9.34 11.25 -13.68
C LEU A 73 -10.08 12.39 -12.98
N PRO A 74 -11.02 13.03 -13.70
CA PRO A 74 -11.90 14.03 -13.08
C PRO A 74 -12.71 13.42 -11.92
N PRO A 75 -13.06 14.22 -10.90
CA PRO A 75 -14.04 13.81 -9.90
C PRO A 75 -15.34 13.34 -10.56
N GLU A 76 -15.99 12.35 -9.96
CA GLU A 76 -17.27 11.79 -10.43
C GLU A 76 -17.21 11.07 -11.80
N GLN A 77 -15.98 10.81 -12.32
CA GLN A 77 -15.82 10.03 -13.54
C GLN A 77 -16.27 8.58 -13.30
N PRO A 78 -17.21 8.04 -14.07
CA PRO A 78 -17.55 6.61 -14.00
C PRO A 78 -16.40 5.75 -14.54
N VAL A 79 -15.97 4.78 -13.74
CA VAL A 79 -14.87 3.85 -14.06
C VAL A 79 -15.37 2.41 -14.03
N ILE A 80 -15.14 1.68 -15.09
CA ILE A 80 -15.42 0.25 -15.19
C ILE A 80 -14.16 -0.54 -14.85
N LEU A 81 -14.29 -1.46 -13.90
CA LEU A 81 -13.23 -2.38 -13.56
C LEU A 81 -13.25 -3.59 -14.50
N LEU A 82 -12.13 -3.90 -15.09
CA LEU A 82 -11.92 -5.07 -15.95
C LEU A 82 -10.91 -6.01 -15.27
N PRO A 83 -11.37 -7.00 -14.51
CA PRO A 83 -10.48 -7.97 -13.87
C PRO A 83 -9.86 -8.91 -14.91
N GLU A 84 -8.66 -9.43 -14.64
CA GLU A 84 -8.00 -10.44 -15.48
C GLU A 84 -8.85 -11.72 -15.59
N SER A 85 -9.54 -12.06 -14.50
CA SER A 85 -10.46 -13.21 -14.46
C SER A 85 -11.63 -12.94 -13.52
N ARG A 86 -12.64 -13.81 -13.57
CA ARG A 86 -13.76 -13.74 -12.61
C ARG A 86 -13.31 -14.02 -11.17
N GLU A 87 -12.23 -14.75 -10.99
CA GLU A 87 -11.71 -15.12 -9.68
C GLU A 87 -10.99 -13.95 -9.02
N THR A 88 -10.43 -13.02 -9.82
CA THR A 88 -9.76 -11.81 -9.30
C THR A 88 -10.72 -10.66 -9.00
N LEU A 89 -11.97 -10.71 -9.51
CA LEU A 89 -12.94 -9.64 -9.32
C LEU A 89 -13.25 -9.30 -7.85
N PRO A 90 -13.40 -10.26 -6.90
CA PRO A 90 -13.60 -9.92 -5.49
C PRO A 90 -12.41 -9.17 -4.88
N ALA A 91 -11.18 -9.57 -5.23
CA ALA A 91 -9.97 -8.89 -4.75
C ALA A 91 -9.87 -7.47 -5.31
N LEU A 92 -10.17 -7.30 -6.60
CA LEU A 92 -10.19 -5.97 -7.23
C LEU A 92 -11.26 -5.06 -6.61
N ALA A 93 -12.46 -5.57 -6.35
CA ALA A 93 -13.52 -4.81 -5.68
C ALA A 93 -13.15 -4.42 -4.24
N LEU A 94 -12.52 -5.33 -3.51
CA LEU A 94 -12.00 -5.05 -2.17
C LEU A 94 -10.92 -3.95 -2.23
N TRP A 95 -9.97 -4.06 -3.17
CA TRP A 95 -8.92 -3.05 -3.37
C TRP A 95 -9.51 -1.66 -3.64
N VAL A 96 -10.52 -1.57 -4.54
CA VAL A 96 -11.22 -0.30 -4.83
C VAL A 96 -11.85 0.28 -3.57
N ASN A 97 -12.54 -0.52 -2.79
CA ASN A 97 -13.16 -0.03 -1.55
C ASN A 97 -12.13 0.54 -0.59
N CYS A 98 -10.97 -0.09 -0.49
CA CYS A 98 -9.93 0.41 0.40
C CYS A 98 -9.15 1.58 -0.19
N TRP A 99 -9.01 1.67 -1.50
CA TRP A 99 -8.52 2.89 -2.14
C TRP A 99 -9.45 4.07 -1.85
N LEU A 100 -10.79 3.86 -1.94
CA LEU A 100 -11.78 4.88 -1.57
C LEU A 100 -11.68 5.24 -0.07
N ASN A 101 -11.53 4.26 0.80
CA ASN A 101 -11.39 4.47 2.24
C ASN A 101 -10.11 5.23 2.59
N ARG A 102 -8.98 4.95 1.92
CA ARG A 102 -7.75 5.74 2.07
C ARG A 102 -7.95 7.21 1.70
N GLN A 103 -8.68 7.49 0.63
CA GLN A 103 -9.02 8.86 0.24
C GLN A 103 -9.90 9.57 1.27
N SER A 104 -10.67 8.81 2.05
CA SER A 104 -11.46 9.32 3.19
C SER A 104 -10.73 9.29 4.53
N GLY A 105 -9.49 8.77 4.56
CA GLY A 105 -8.70 8.59 5.79
C GLY A 105 -9.01 7.30 6.58
N GLU A 106 -9.76 6.37 6.01
CA GLU A 106 -10.14 5.11 6.64
C GLU A 106 -9.52 3.89 5.92
N GLY A 107 -8.59 3.22 6.60
CA GLY A 107 -8.13 1.86 6.30
C GLY A 107 -7.02 1.71 5.24
N GLU A 108 -5.96 1.01 5.62
CA GLU A 108 -4.90 0.53 4.72
C GLU A 108 -5.13 -0.93 4.35
N LEU A 109 -4.77 -1.30 3.12
CA LEU A 109 -4.72 -2.69 2.67
C LEU A 109 -3.30 -3.13 2.40
N TRP A 110 -3.09 -4.42 2.59
CA TRP A 110 -1.86 -5.12 2.23
C TRP A 110 -2.11 -6.14 1.13
N ASP A 111 -1.18 -6.30 0.21
CA ASP A 111 -1.11 -7.50 -0.63
C ASP A 111 -0.73 -8.70 0.23
N VAL A 112 -1.39 -9.84 0.00
CA VAL A 112 -1.09 -11.09 0.68
C VAL A 112 -0.14 -11.93 -0.15
N TYR A 113 0.95 -12.38 0.48
CA TYR A 113 1.97 -13.25 -0.10
C TYR A 113 1.91 -14.64 0.55
N ASP A 114 2.35 -15.67 -0.19
CA ASP A 114 2.64 -16.99 0.36
C ASP A 114 4.05 -17.06 1.01
N ALA A 115 4.36 -18.18 1.64
CA ALA A 115 5.67 -18.41 2.26
C ALA A 115 6.87 -18.38 1.28
N ASN A 116 6.61 -18.44 -0.03
CA ASN A 116 7.63 -18.32 -1.08
C ASN A 116 7.69 -16.91 -1.67
N ARG A 117 7.07 -15.93 -1.00
CA ARG A 117 6.98 -14.54 -1.43
C ARG A 117 6.27 -14.37 -2.78
N ARG A 118 5.31 -15.21 -3.10
CA ARG A 118 4.49 -15.07 -4.30
C ARG A 118 3.20 -14.36 -3.92
N PRO A 119 2.82 -13.30 -4.67
CA PRO A 119 1.55 -12.63 -4.44
C PRO A 119 0.41 -13.63 -4.68
N THR A 120 -0.53 -13.68 -3.75
CA THR A 120 -1.70 -14.58 -3.83
C THR A 120 -2.87 -13.97 -4.59
N GLY A 121 -2.79 -12.68 -4.95
CA GLY A 121 -3.90 -11.90 -5.50
C GLY A 121 -4.97 -11.53 -4.46
N ARG A 122 -4.78 -11.88 -3.18
CA ARG A 122 -5.67 -11.48 -2.09
C ARG A 122 -5.19 -10.21 -1.42
N LEU A 123 -6.14 -9.44 -0.92
CA LEU A 123 -5.90 -8.24 -0.14
C LEU A 123 -6.34 -8.46 1.31
N HIS A 124 -5.64 -7.80 2.24
CA HIS A 124 -5.90 -7.93 3.67
C HIS A 124 -5.97 -6.54 4.34
N PRO A 125 -7.03 -6.22 5.09
CA PRO A 125 -7.14 -4.95 5.79
C PRO A 125 -6.14 -4.88 6.96
N ARG A 126 -5.40 -3.76 7.07
CA ARG A 126 -4.52 -3.51 8.21
C ARG A 126 -5.29 -3.58 9.54
N GLY A 127 -4.69 -4.22 10.53
CA GLY A 127 -5.27 -4.34 11.88
C GLY A 127 -6.16 -5.56 12.09
N GLN A 128 -6.36 -6.38 11.06
CA GLN A 128 -6.95 -7.71 11.19
C GLN A 128 -5.84 -8.78 11.25
N GLU A 129 -6.18 -9.95 11.81
CA GLU A 129 -5.24 -11.08 11.86
C GLU A 129 -5.11 -11.75 10.49
N LEU A 130 -3.87 -11.94 10.02
CA LEU A 130 -3.58 -12.71 8.82
C LEU A 130 -3.80 -14.21 9.08
N GLY A 131 -4.23 -14.93 8.05
CA GLY A 131 -4.37 -16.38 8.11
C GLY A 131 -3.03 -17.12 8.22
N GLU A 132 -3.07 -18.37 8.67
CA GLU A 132 -1.88 -19.21 8.71
C GLU A 132 -1.29 -19.39 7.30
N GLY A 133 0.01 -19.15 7.15
CA GLY A 133 0.71 -19.19 5.87
C GLY A 133 0.54 -17.95 4.99
N ASP A 134 -0.15 -16.93 5.48
CA ASP A 134 -0.29 -15.64 4.83
C ASP A 134 0.71 -14.63 5.38
N TYR A 135 1.29 -13.85 4.48
CA TYR A 135 2.30 -12.85 4.80
C TYR A 135 1.98 -11.53 4.11
N HIS A 136 2.38 -10.42 4.73
CA HIS A 136 2.43 -9.12 4.07
C HIS A 136 3.88 -8.63 3.96
N LEU A 137 4.13 -7.63 3.12
CA LEU A 137 5.45 -7.07 2.94
C LEU A 137 5.68 -5.90 3.90
N VAL A 138 6.83 -5.93 4.57
CA VAL A 138 7.31 -4.86 5.46
C VAL A 138 8.66 -4.38 4.95
N ILE A 139 8.98 -3.12 5.14
CA ILE A 139 10.28 -2.56 4.79
C ILE A 139 10.90 -1.85 5.99
N HIS A 140 12.22 -2.02 6.15
CA HIS A 140 13.08 -1.19 6.97
C HIS A 140 14.02 -0.41 6.07
N VAL A 141 14.13 0.90 6.25
CA VAL A 141 14.90 1.77 5.37
C VAL A 141 16.02 2.44 6.14
N TRP A 142 17.24 2.04 5.85
CA TRP A 142 18.45 2.66 6.39
C TRP A 142 18.99 3.68 5.39
N ILE A 143 19.09 4.94 5.78
CA ILE A 143 19.66 6.01 4.97
C ILE A 143 20.98 6.40 5.58
N ARG A 144 22.09 6.18 4.83
CA ARG A 144 23.44 6.48 5.26
C ARG A 144 24.02 7.60 4.41
N ASP A 145 24.49 8.66 5.06
CA ASP A 145 25.14 9.77 4.38
C ASP A 145 26.63 9.46 4.04
N SER A 146 27.28 10.37 3.30
CA SER A 146 28.68 10.26 2.89
C SER A 146 29.67 10.33 4.06
N GLN A 147 29.20 10.75 5.25
CA GLN A 147 30.00 10.77 6.49
C GLN A 147 29.82 9.48 7.31
N GLY A 148 29.03 8.51 6.81
CA GLY A 148 28.77 7.25 7.50
C GLY A 148 27.72 7.34 8.61
N ARG A 149 26.98 8.45 8.70
CA ARG A 149 25.91 8.62 9.69
C ARG A 149 24.57 8.15 9.11
N TYR A 150 23.72 7.67 9.97
CA TYR A 150 22.38 7.17 9.63
C TYR A 150 21.30 8.14 10.11
N LEU A 151 20.20 8.22 9.35
CA LEU A 151 18.96 8.84 9.83
C LEU A 151 18.26 7.88 10.79
N LEU A 152 17.98 8.35 11.99
CA LEU A 152 17.06 7.70 12.91
C LEU A 152 15.86 8.59 13.19
N THR A 153 14.72 7.94 13.35
CA THR A 153 13.49 8.55 13.86
C THR A 153 13.14 7.95 15.23
N LYS A 154 12.38 8.68 16.01
CA LYS A 154 11.91 8.21 17.32
C LYS A 154 10.43 8.01 17.29
N ARG A 155 9.98 6.82 17.67
CA ARG A 155 8.55 6.44 17.66
C ARG A 155 7.76 7.32 18.61
N SER A 156 6.58 7.73 18.18
CA SER A 156 5.64 8.44 19.05
C SER A 156 5.26 7.59 20.26
N PRO A 157 5.06 8.21 21.45
CA PRO A 157 4.79 7.47 22.69
C PRO A 157 3.58 6.53 22.65
N ASN A 158 2.63 6.79 21.77
CA ASN A 158 1.36 6.04 21.67
C ASN A 158 1.46 4.82 20.71
N LYS A 159 2.63 4.57 20.14
CA LYS A 159 2.87 3.44 19.23
C LYS A 159 3.53 2.27 19.95
N GLY A 160 3.46 1.08 19.35
CA GLY A 160 4.30 -0.04 19.79
C GLY A 160 5.77 0.39 19.83
N TYR A 161 6.51 0.02 20.86
CA TYR A 161 7.87 0.50 21.15
C TYR A 161 7.98 2.03 21.28
N GLY A 162 6.93 2.71 21.76
CA GLY A 162 6.89 4.16 21.88
C GLY A 162 8.07 4.75 22.65
N GLY A 163 8.68 5.81 22.09
CA GLY A 163 9.85 6.46 22.65
C GLY A 163 11.19 5.80 22.34
N MET A 164 11.22 4.68 21.61
CA MET A 164 12.45 4.07 21.12
C MET A 164 12.87 4.68 19.78
N TRP A 165 14.17 4.62 19.50
CA TRP A 165 14.75 4.97 18.21
C TRP A 165 14.61 3.80 17.23
N GLU A 166 14.51 4.12 15.95
CA GLU A 166 14.41 3.15 14.88
C GLU A 166 14.97 3.70 13.56
N SER A 167 15.23 2.80 12.61
CA SER A 167 15.28 3.19 11.19
C SER A 167 13.84 3.37 10.69
N PRO A 168 13.54 4.40 9.88
CA PRO A 168 12.22 4.56 9.29
C PRO A 168 11.78 3.33 8.52
N GLY A 169 10.48 3.09 8.44
CA GLY A 169 9.93 1.98 7.69
C GLY A 169 8.50 1.69 8.05
N GLY A 170 7.89 0.73 7.33
CA GLY A 170 6.49 0.41 7.53
C GLY A 170 6.04 -0.77 6.70
N ALA A 171 4.74 -0.96 6.60
CA ALA A 171 4.13 -1.99 5.78
C ALA A 171 3.90 -1.47 4.35
N ALA A 172 4.25 -2.30 3.36
CA ALA A 172 3.88 -2.04 1.98
C ALA A 172 2.35 -2.03 1.85
N GLN A 173 1.81 -1.01 1.22
CA GLN A 173 0.40 -0.96 0.89
C GLN A 173 0.11 -1.82 -0.34
N ALA A 174 -1.15 -2.18 -0.52
CA ALA A 174 -1.59 -2.93 -1.71
C ALA A 174 -1.15 -2.20 -2.99
N GLY A 175 -0.42 -2.92 -3.83
CA GLY A 175 0.15 -2.41 -5.07
C GLY A 175 1.57 -1.84 -4.97
N ASP A 176 2.10 -1.67 -3.76
CA ASP A 176 3.51 -1.36 -3.61
C ASP A 176 4.37 -2.60 -3.90
N ASP A 177 5.42 -2.42 -4.67
CA ASP A 177 6.59 -3.28 -4.56
C ASP A 177 7.49 -2.80 -3.41
N SER A 178 8.52 -3.58 -3.09
CA SER A 178 9.43 -3.27 -1.98
C SER A 178 10.12 -1.90 -2.11
N LEU A 179 10.50 -1.50 -3.32
CA LEU A 179 11.14 -0.21 -3.57
C LEU A 179 10.13 0.94 -3.46
N SER A 180 8.96 0.79 -4.07
CA SER A 180 7.94 1.82 -4.02
C SER A 180 7.44 2.05 -2.59
N ALA A 181 7.30 0.99 -1.78
CA ALA A 181 7.00 1.11 -0.35
C ALA A 181 8.07 1.94 0.38
N CYS A 182 9.37 1.67 0.14
CA CYS A 182 10.45 2.47 0.73
C CYS A 182 10.34 3.96 0.39
N LEU A 183 10.15 4.27 -0.89
CA LEU A 183 10.09 5.66 -1.37
C LEU A 183 8.89 6.40 -0.79
N ARG A 184 7.74 5.73 -0.69
CA ARG A 184 6.53 6.27 -0.12
C ARG A 184 6.68 6.51 1.38
N GLU A 185 7.06 5.49 2.16
CA GLU A 185 7.20 5.59 3.62
C GLU A 185 8.21 6.68 4.03
N ILE A 186 9.37 6.72 3.39
CA ILE A 186 10.35 7.76 3.70
C ILE A 186 9.81 9.16 3.39
N ARG A 187 9.08 9.31 2.30
CA ARG A 187 8.47 10.60 1.95
C ARG A 187 7.37 10.99 2.94
N GLU A 188 6.55 10.05 3.38
CA GLU A 188 5.45 10.27 4.32
C GLU A 188 5.97 10.56 5.73
N GLU A 189 6.88 9.73 6.25
CA GLU A 189 7.36 9.83 7.63
C GLU A 189 8.42 10.91 7.84
N THR A 190 9.20 11.23 6.80
CA THR A 190 10.38 12.11 6.94
C THR A 190 10.42 13.29 5.97
N GLY A 191 9.53 13.34 4.99
CA GLY A 191 9.53 14.35 3.93
C GLY A 191 10.68 14.22 2.91
N LEU A 192 11.64 13.33 3.12
CA LEU A 192 12.79 13.16 2.23
C LEU A 192 12.38 12.45 0.94
N THR A 193 13.06 12.81 -0.14
CA THR A 193 12.96 12.11 -1.43
C THR A 193 14.23 11.31 -1.67
N LEU A 194 14.09 9.99 -1.78
CA LEU A 194 15.20 9.10 -2.07
C LEU A 194 15.39 8.90 -3.57
N ASP A 195 16.66 8.81 -3.99
CA ASP A 195 17.02 8.37 -5.34
C ASP A 195 16.96 6.84 -5.41
N PRO A 196 16.05 6.25 -6.22
CA PRO A 196 15.92 4.79 -6.32
C PRO A 196 17.21 4.08 -6.71
N ALA A 197 18.07 4.76 -7.50
CA ALA A 197 19.34 4.19 -7.97
C ALA A 197 20.40 4.05 -6.87
N ARG A 198 20.18 4.68 -5.72
CA ARG A 198 21.10 4.67 -4.57
C ARG A 198 20.73 3.66 -3.49
N GLY A 199 19.59 2.97 -3.68
CA GLY A 199 19.07 1.97 -2.76
C GLY A 199 19.38 0.55 -3.20
N ARG A 200 19.56 -0.34 -2.23
CA ARG A 200 19.62 -1.79 -2.44
C ARG A 200 19.11 -2.55 -1.23
N ILE A 201 18.57 -3.73 -1.45
CA ILE A 201 18.25 -4.66 -0.37
C ILE A 201 19.55 -5.24 0.19
N VAL A 202 19.73 -5.15 1.50
CA VAL A 202 20.88 -5.72 2.21
C VAL A 202 20.50 -6.99 2.97
N LYS A 203 19.22 -7.16 3.30
CA LYS A 203 18.70 -8.34 3.97
C LYS A 203 17.23 -8.54 3.58
N THR A 204 16.82 -9.78 3.42
CA THR A 204 15.42 -10.19 3.43
C THR A 204 15.26 -11.28 4.49
N TYR A 205 14.22 -11.18 5.30
CA TYR A 205 13.87 -12.21 6.27
C TYR A 205 12.36 -12.35 6.39
N GLN A 206 11.94 -13.44 6.98
CA GLN A 206 10.54 -13.75 7.20
C GLN A 206 10.35 -14.04 8.68
N GLU A 207 9.30 -13.51 9.26
CA GLU A 207 8.95 -13.66 10.67
C GLU A 207 7.43 -13.59 10.81
N ASP A 208 6.86 -14.44 11.67
CA ASP A 208 5.41 -14.52 11.91
C ASP A 208 4.56 -14.46 10.62
N HIS A 209 3.96 -13.31 10.35
CA HIS A 209 3.08 -13.04 9.22
C HIS A 209 3.61 -11.96 8.28
N PHE A 210 4.91 -11.67 8.30
CA PHE A 210 5.48 -10.70 7.38
C PHE A 210 6.79 -11.18 6.73
N ILE A 211 7.04 -10.68 5.53
CA ILE A 211 8.30 -10.75 4.83
C ILE A 211 8.90 -9.35 4.88
N CYS A 212 10.10 -9.22 5.45
CA CYS A 212 10.75 -7.92 5.59
C CYS A 212 11.93 -7.78 4.63
N ASP A 213 11.91 -6.68 3.86
CA ASP A 213 13.08 -6.23 3.11
C ASP A 213 13.75 -5.09 3.85
N VAL A 214 15.02 -5.25 4.11
CA VAL A 214 15.87 -4.23 4.71
C VAL A 214 16.65 -3.54 3.61
N TRP A 215 16.37 -2.27 3.39
CA TRP A 215 17.00 -1.44 2.39
C TRP A 215 18.09 -0.55 2.98
N LEU A 216 19.18 -0.40 2.27
CA LEU A 216 20.22 0.60 2.53
C LEU A 216 20.30 1.57 1.34
N PHE A 217 20.04 2.85 1.62
CA PHE A 217 20.25 3.95 0.70
C PHE A 217 21.51 4.73 1.09
N GLN A 218 22.37 4.98 0.11
CA GLN A 218 23.57 5.82 0.30
C GLN A 218 23.29 7.20 -0.28
N GLN A 219 22.75 8.08 0.54
CA GLN A 219 22.32 9.41 0.11
C GLN A 219 22.54 10.43 1.21
N ASP A 220 23.14 11.57 0.87
CA ASP A 220 23.24 12.71 1.76
C ASP A 220 21.86 13.34 1.99
N PHE A 221 21.63 13.77 3.21
CA PHE A 221 20.44 14.49 3.64
C PHE A 221 20.80 15.51 4.73
N ALA A 222 20.01 16.57 4.84
CA ALA A 222 20.12 17.50 5.94
C ALA A 222 19.02 17.21 6.97
N LEU A 223 19.37 17.19 8.26
CA LEU A 223 18.40 16.88 9.31
C LEU A 223 17.31 17.93 9.42
N GLU A 224 17.60 19.17 9.04
CA GLU A 224 16.65 20.28 8.93
C GLU A 224 15.58 20.06 7.87
N ASP A 225 15.89 19.30 6.81
CA ASP A 225 14.93 18.98 5.74
C ASP A 225 13.98 17.84 6.12
N VAL A 226 14.29 17.10 7.19
CA VAL A 226 13.44 16.04 7.68
C VAL A 226 12.22 16.63 8.36
N VAL A 227 11.02 16.30 7.84
CA VAL A 227 9.72 16.69 8.39
C VAL A 227 9.04 15.46 8.95
N LEU A 228 8.91 15.37 10.27
CA LEU A 228 8.31 14.22 10.94
C LEU A 228 6.81 14.17 10.75
N GLN A 229 6.27 12.99 10.49
CA GLN A 229 4.84 12.76 10.41
C GLN A 229 4.20 12.80 11.81
N PRO A 230 3.25 13.69 12.06
CA PRO A 230 2.57 13.78 13.36
C PRO A 230 1.87 12.48 13.73
N GLY A 231 2.08 12.00 14.96
CA GLY A 231 1.48 10.77 15.46
C GLY A 231 2.30 9.50 15.16
N GLU A 232 3.16 9.50 14.15
CA GLU A 232 4.05 8.38 13.81
C GLU A 232 5.40 8.52 14.53
N THR A 233 6.06 9.64 14.35
CA THR A 233 7.39 9.92 14.89
C THR A 233 7.39 11.23 15.68
N CYS A 234 8.27 11.35 16.69
CA CYS A 234 8.32 12.52 17.58
C CYS A 234 9.71 13.19 17.69
N ASP A 235 10.76 12.54 17.16
CA ASP A 235 12.11 13.09 17.17
C ASP A 235 12.93 12.48 16.02
N LYS A 236 14.07 13.11 15.69
CA LYS A 236 14.97 12.72 14.60
C LYS A 236 16.40 13.04 14.95
N ARG A 237 17.36 12.23 14.46
CA ARG A 237 18.78 12.50 14.67
C ARG A 237 19.66 11.83 13.62
N TYR A 238 20.88 12.34 13.47
CA TYR A 238 21.99 11.53 12.97
C TYR A 238 22.47 10.59 14.06
N ALA A 239 22.90 9.40 13.66
CA ALA A 239 23.58 8.45 14.54
C ALA A 239 24.70 7.74 13.79
N THR A 240 25.83 7.55 14.46
CA THR A 240 26.91 6.69 13.97
C THR A 240 26.56 5.21 14.21
N ARG A 241 27.32 4.32 13.57
CA ARG A 241 27.20 2.87 13.81
C ARG A 241 27.31 2.53 15.31
N GLU A 242 28.29 3.11 15.97
CA GLU A 242 28.59 2.87 17.38
C GLU A 242 27.46 3.33 18.28
N GLU A 243 26.92 4.52 18.04
CA GLU A 243 25.76 5.05 18.78
C GLU A 243 24.51 4.18 18.61
N ILE A 244 24.28 3.64 17.41
CA ILE A 244 23.15 2.75 17.14
C ILE A 244 23.28 1.44 17.93
N LEU A 245 24.47 0.82 17.91
CA LEU A 245 24.75 -0.41 18.66
C LEU A 245 24.64 -0.19 20.17
N GLU A 246 25.11 0.95 20.69
CA GLU A 246 24.95 1.31 22.10
C GLU A 246 23.45 1.45 22.45
N MET A 247 22.68 2.21 21.66
CA MET A 247 21.24 2.36 21.89
C MET A 247 20.50 1.02 21.83
N HIS A 248 20.89 0.12 20.92
CA HIS A 248 20.32 -1.21 20.80
C HIS A 248 20.64 -2.06 22.04
N ALA A 249 21.90 -2.07 22.50
CA ALA A 249 22.32 -2.79 23.70
C ALA A 249 21.63 -2.29 24.99
N GLU A 250 21.33 -0.99 25.05
CA GLU A 250 20.66 -0.35 26.18
C GLU A 250 19.12 -0.43 26.11
N GLY A 251 18.54 -1.04 25.07
CA GLY A 251 17.09 -1.13 24.88
C GLY A 251 16.42 0.22 24.52
N ARG A 252 17.16 1.17 23.99
CA ARG A 252 16.68 2.46 23.50
C ARG A 252 16.39 2.48 22.00
N PHE A 253 16.73 1.39 21.31
CA PHE A 253 16.44 1.16 19.89
C PHE A 253 15.44 0.00 19.77
N VAL A 254 14.53 0.05 18.80
CA VAL A 254 13.58 -1.03 18.51
C VAL A 254 14.36 -2.34 18.30
N PRO A 255 13.97 -3.45 18.94
CA PRO A 255 14.66 -4.72 18.77
C PRO A 255 14.79 -5.11 17.30
N PHE A 256 16.02 -5.35 16.85
CA PHE A 256 16.31 -5.73 15.49
C PHE A 256 17.47 -6.73 15.43
N GLN A 257 17.16 -7.99 15.17
CA GLN A 257 18.12 -9.10 15.27
C GLN A 257 19.28 -9.03 14.26
N PHE A 258 19.12 -8.29 13.14
CA PHE A 258 20.12 -8.20 12.07
C PHE A 258 20.89 -6.87 12.06
N ILE A 259 20.89 -6.14 13.17
CA ILE A 259 21.41 -4.78 13.24
C ILE A 259 22.89 -4.68 12.82
N GLU A 260 23.74 -5.59 13.27
CA GLU A 260 25.16 -5.59 12.92
C GLU A 260 25.38 -5.88 11.43
N GLU A 261 24.66 -6.89 10.87
CA GLU A 261 24.75 -7.23 9.45
C GLU A 261 24.40 -6.04 8.54
N VAL A 262 23.37 -5.29 8.94
CA VAL A 262 22.91 -4.12 8.16
C VAL A 262 23.87 -2.96 8.27
N LEU A 263 24.37 -2.68 9.47
CA LEU A 263 25.33 -1.60 9.70
C LEU A 263 26.71 -1.87 9.06
N ASP A 264 27.08 -3.14 8.89
CA ASP A 264 28.32 -3.58 8.24
C ASP A 264 28.16 -3.72 6.70
N ALA A 265 26.96 -3.57 6.16
CA ALA A 265 26.71 -3.62 4.73
C ALA A 265 27.39 -2.43 4.00
N ARG A 266 28.13 -2.77 2.91
CA ARG A 266 28.93 -1.80 2.13
C ARG A 266 28.17 -1.29 0.91
#